data_88c3d5413730314f735f3bfb98f6d150
#
_entry.id   88c3d5413730314f735f3bfb98f6d150
#
_cell.length_a   1.000
_cell.length_b   1.000
_cell.length_c   1.000
_cell.angle_alpha   90.00
_cell.angle_beta   90.00
_cell.angle_gamma   90.00
#
_symmetry.space_group_name_H-M   'P 1'
#
loop_
_entity.id
_entity.type
_entity.pdbx_description
1 polymer ?
#
loop_
_entity_poly.entity_id
_entity_poly.type
_entity_poly.pdbx_seq_one_letter_code
_entity_poly.pdbx_strand_id
1 'polypeptide(L)'
;MATCLYRIAKFAEKHANTVTVGRTHYQTATPVTVGKRAMIWAQDLVMVFEPLREFRDRMRFRGAKGATGTQDSFLTLFDGDKAKVQKLDELVTKKAGFANCFGITGQNYTRLQDFFLLAPLAAFGAAASKTCHDIRMLQAFGELLEPFEEHQIGSSAMPYKKNPMKSERVCSLSRRLRSAVNEALETFASQGFERTLDDSASRRIVIPESFLTTEAILRILQNIFEGLSVQEENVARIVHDELPFLAMEQVLMWLTESGVNRQQAHAKIREVTLNAKERQKTNRVNIHDIIKDPFFDPVRDRVVAIASNPIEFTGLCEEQVHGYLENTLYPTIDAYLDKNAGTVSLDV
;
A
#
# COMPACT_ATOMS: atom_id res chain seq x y z
N MET A 1 -6.93 -4.32 -9.64
CA MET A 1 -6.68 -3.56 -8.39
C MET A 1 -7.83 -3.71 -7.39
N ALA A 2 -9.10 -3.54 -7.76
CA ALA A 2 -10.23 -3.73 -6.84
C ALA A 2 -10.23 -5.10 -6.16
N THR A 3 -10.04 -6.19 -6.88
CA THR A 3 -9.92 -7.54 -6.33
C THR A 3 -8.75 -7.67 -5.34
N CYS A 4 -7.60 -7.10 -5.65
CA CYS A 4 -6.44 -7.10 -4.74
C CYS A 4 -6.76 -6.36 -3.43
N LEU A 5 -7.35 -5.16 -3.51
CA LEU A 5 -7.82 -4.40 -2.36
C LEU A 5 -8.85 -5.19 -1.52
N TYR A 6 -9.77 -5.88 -2.18
CA TYR A 6 -10.74 -6.75 -1.49
C TYR A 6 -10.05 -7.90 -0.73
N ARG A 7 -9.00 -8.53 -1.28
CA ARG A 7 -8.25 -9.57 -0.56
C ARG A 7 -7.51 -9.01 0.65
N ILE A 8 -6.90 -7.83 0.52
CA ILE A 8 -6.29 -7.12 1.66
C ILE A 8 -7.34 -6.82 2.73
N ALA A 9 -8.52 -6.33 2.32
CA ALA A 9 -9.63 -6.05 3.22
C ALA A 9 -10.05 -7.29 4.01
N LYS A 10 -10.21 -8.44 3.34
CA LYS A 10 -10.58 -9.70 4.01
C LYS A 10 -9.51 -10.18 4.98
N PHE A 11 -8.24 -10.03 4.64
CA PHE A 11 -7.13 -10.31 5.55
C PHE A 11 -7.17 -9.39 6.78
N ALA A 12 -7.38 -8.09 6.58
CA ALA A 12 -7.45 -7.13 7.68
C ALA A 12 -8.65 -7.36 8.60
N GLU A 13 -9.82 -7.63 8.02
CA GLU A 13 -11.05 -7.96 8.76
C GLU A 13 -10.85 -9.20 9.64
N LYS A 14 -10.27 -10.27 9.10
CA LYS A 14 -9.95 -11.49 9.83
C LYS A 14 -9.01 -11.24 11.02
N HIS A 15 -8.09 -10.30 10.89
CA HIS A 15 -7.05 -10.02 11.87
C HIS A 15 -7.23 -8.66 12.58
N ALA A 16 -8.47 -8.13 12.59
CA ALA A 16 -8.77 -6.85 13.23
C ALA A 16 -8.39 -6.82 14.72
N ASN A 17 -8.50 -7.98 15.39
CA ASN A 17 -8.18 -8.16 16.82
C ASN A 17 -6.92 -8.98 17.08
N THR A 18 -6.16 -9.37 16.06
CA THR A 18 -4.90 -10.08 16.24
C THR A 18 -3.81 -9.11 16.68
N VAL A 19 -3.49 -9.10 17.97
CA VAL A 19 -2.51 -8.18 18.56
C VAL A 19 -1.09 -8.53 18.11
N THR A 20 -0.33 -7.52 17.75
CA THR A 20 1.11 -7.59 17.47
C THR A 20 1.82 -6.35 18.01
N VAL A 21 3.14 -6.35 18.03
CA VAL A 21 3.90 -5.14 18.39
C VAL A 21 3.90 -4.13 17.23
N GLY A 22 3.62 -2.86 17.53
CA GLY A 22 3.91 -1.77 16.62
C GLY A 22 5.42 -1.64 16.39
N ARG A 23 5.82 -1.05 15.28
CA ARG A 23 7.24 -0.81 15.00
C ARG A 23 7.44 0.59 14.46
N THR A 24 8.23 1.37 15.17
CA THR A 24 8.75 2.66 14.70
C THR A 24 10.27 2.56 14.64
N HIS A 25 10.88 3.08 13.57
CA HIS A 25 12.32 2.91 13.34
C HIS A 25 12.78 1.43 13.39
N TYR A 26 11.89 0.49 12.98
CA TYR A 26 12.04 -0.96 13.11
C TYR A 26 12.17 -1.49 14.54
N GLN A 27 12.11 -0.63 15.56
CA GLN A 27 12.08 -1.05 16.96
C GLN A 27 10.65 -1.28 17.43
N THR A 28 10.48 -2.15 18.42
CA THR A 28 9.19 -2.41 19.05
C THR A 28 8.61 -1.15 19.68
N ALA A 29 7.35 -0.92 19.44
CA ALA A 29 6.56 0.21 19.94
C ALA A 29 5.21 -0.30 20.46
N THR A 30 4.34 0.62 20.90
CA THR A 30 3.02 0.28 21.43
C THR A 30 2.28 -0.75 20.57
N PRO A 31 1.52 -1.67 21.19
CA PRO A 31 0.79 -2.70 20.50
C PRO A 31 -0.17 -2.15 19.44
N VAL A 32 -0.31 -2.86 18.36
CA VAL A 32 -1.27 -2.63 17.29
C VAL A 32 -1.94 -3.94 16.93
N THR A 33 -2.89 -3.95 15.98
CA THR A 33 -3.38 -5.19 15.41
C THR A 33 -2.80 -5.43 14.00
N VAL A 34 -2.72 -6.71 13.62
CA VAL A 34 -2.31 -7.10 12.26
C VAL A 34 -3.26 -6.52 11.23
N GLY A 35 -4.57 -6.51 11.53
CA GLY A 35 -5.57 -5.91 10.66
C GLY A 35 -5.37 -4.42 10.45
N LYS A 36 -5.09 -3.67 11.51
CA LYS A 36 -4.79 -2.23 11.40
C LYS A 36 -3.56 -1.96 10.55
N ARG A 37 -2.50 -2.78 10.69
CA ARG A 37 -1.31 -2.70 9.81
C ARG A 37 -1.66 -2.95 8.35
N ALA A 38 -2.50 -3.94 8.06
CA ALA A 38 -2.95 -4.23 6.71
C ALA A 38 -3.78 -3.08 6.11
N MET A 39 -4.56 -2.36 6.93
CA MET A 39 -5.29 -1.18 6.46
C MET A 39 -4.36 -0.01 6.07
N ILE A 40 -3.19 0.13 6.68
CA ILE A 40 -2.19 1.11 6.21
C ILE A 40 -1.75 0.78 4.78
N TRP A 41 -1.49 -0.50 4.48
CA TRP A 41 -1.16 -0.93 3.11
C TRP A 41 -2.30 -0.72 2.13
N ALA A 42 -3.52 -1.03 2.55
CA ALA A 42 -4.72 -0.82 1.73
C ALA A 42 -4.95 0.67 1.44
N GLN A 43 -4.76 1.54 2.43
CA GLN A 43 -4.90 2.99 2.27
C GLN A 43 -3.95 3.54 1.19
N ASP A 44 -2.67 3.13 1.21
CA ASP A 44 -1.70 3.54 0.19
C ASP A 44 -2.17 3.15 -1.22
N LEU A 45 -2.75 1.95 -1.38
CA LEU A 45 -3.28 1.47 -2.65
C LEU A 45 -4.59 2.16 -3.07
N VAL A 46 -5.47 2.51 -2.13
CA VAL A 46 -6.68 3.31 -2.40
C VAL A 46 -6.30 4.69 -2.91
N MET A 47 -5.33 5.35 -2.26
CA MET A 47 -4.82 6.65 -2.70
C MET A 47 -4.24 6.66 -4.12
N VAL A 48 -3.81 5.50 -4.62
CA VAL A 48 -3.35 5.33 -6.01
C VAL A 48 -4.51 5.00 -6.94
N PHE A 49 -5.49 4.24 -6.48
CA PHE A 49 -6.63 3.81 -7.29
C PHE A 49 -7.50 4.98 -7.75
N GLU A 50 -7.73 5.96 -6.89
CA GLU A 50 -8.55 7.12 -7.18
C GLU A 50 -8.00 7.99 -8.33
N PRO A 51 -6.74 8.46 -8.31
CA PRO A 51 -6.16 9.21 -9.41
C PRO A 51 -6.12 8.44 -10.74
N LEU A 52 -5.89 7.12 -10.69
CA LEU A 52 -5.91 6.29 -11.89
C LEU A 52 -7.31 6.24 -12.52
N ARG A 53 -8.35 6.07 -11.70
CA ARG A 53 -9.75 6.12 -12.11
C ARG A 53 -10.10 7.48 -12.71
N GLU A 54 -9.78 8.55 -12.00
CA GLU A 54 -10.04 9.92 -12.48
C GLU A 54 -9.32 10.21 -13.80
N PHE A 55 -8.08 9.80 -13.93
CA PHE A 55 -7.35 9.98 -15.18
C PHE A 55 -8.03 9.22 -16.32
N ARG A 56 -8.43 7.94 -16.11
CA ARG A 56 -9.17 7.18 -17.13
C ARG A 56 -10.42 7.92 -17.60
N ASP A 57 -11.20 8.44 -16.67
CA ASP A 57 -12.48 9.10 -16.97
C ASP A 57 -12.29 10.46 -17.66
N ARG A 58 -11.14 11.12 -17.43
CA ARG A 58 -10.78 12.43 -18.02
C ARG A 58 -9.84 12.34 -19.22
N MET A 59 -9.40 11.14 -19.59
CA MET A 59 -8.47 10.95 -20.71
C MET A 59 -9.08 11.50 -22.01
N ARG A 60 -8.27 12.25 -22.76
CA ARG A 60 -8.73 12.93 -23.98
C ARG A 60 -8.26 12.21 -25.21
N PHE A 61 -9.18 12.06 -26.16
CA PHE A 61 -8.87 11.62 -27.51
C PHE A 61 -8.19 12.73 -28.31
N ARG A 62 -7.33 12.37 -29.25
CA ARG A 62 -6.67 13.38 -30.10
C ARG A 62 -7.66 14.19 -30.97
N GLY A 63 -8.67 13.52 -31.50
CA GLY A 63 -9.59 14.04 -32.45
C GLY A 63 -9.11 13.91 -33.93
N ALA A 64 -9.97 14.30 -34.84
CA ALA A 64 -9.71 14.38 -36.29
C ALA A 64 -9.08 15.75 -36.62
N LYS A 65 -7.76 15.90 -36.38
CA LYS A 65 -7.08 17.20 -36.42
C LYS A 65 -6.24 17.46 -37.70
N GLY A 66 -5.93 16.43 -38.47
CA GLY A 66 -5.07 16.55 -39.66
C GLY A 66 -3.57 16.50 -39.33
N ALA A 67 -2.72 16.79 -40.29
CA ALA A 67 -1.28 16.62 -40.24
C ALA A 67 -0.57 17.56 -39.25
N THR A 68 -1.07 18.76 -39.05
CA THR A 68 -0.50 19.77 -38.13
C THR A 68 -1.50 20.29 -37.11
N GLY A 69 -2.66 19.64 -37.03
CA GLY A 69 -3.71 20.02 -36.06
C GLY A 69 -4.66 21.13 -36.52
N THR A 70 -4.50 21.64 -37.71
CA THR A 70 -5.27 22.80 -38.25
C THR A 70 -6.68 22.43 -38.71
N GLN A 71 -6.95 21.16 -38.99
CA GLN A 71 -8.18 20.65 -39.60
C GLN A 71 -8.46 21.21 -41.02
N ASP A 72 -7.48 21.82 -41.69
CA ASP A 72 -7.61 22.48 -42.97
C ASP A 72 -8.20 21.58 -44.04
N SER A 73 -7.71 20.34 -44.17
CA SER A 73 -8.24 19.37 -45.15
C SER A 73 -9.71 19.01 -44.90
N PHE A 74 -10.16 18.98 -43.66
CA PHE A 74 -11.57 18.75 -43.34
C PHE A 74 -12.41 19.98 -43.59
N LEU A 75 -11.86 21.19 -43.34
CA LEU A 75 -12.52 22.42 -43.64
C LEU A 75 -12.74 22.58 -45.18
N THR A 76 -11.73 22.21 -45.96
CA THR A 76 -11.84 22.16 -47.43
C THR A 76 -12.88 21.14 -47.89
N LEU A 77 -12.87 19.93 -47.31
CA LEU A 77 -13.84 18.86 -47.61
C LEU A 77 -15.30 19.29 -47.37
N PHE A 78 -15.53 20.15 -46.41
CA PHE A 78 -16.86 20.65 -46.04
C PHE A 78 -17.13 22.07 -46.56
N ASP A 79 -16.45 22.49 -47.60
CA ASP A 79 -16.67 23.80 -48.27
C ASP A 79 -16.62 25.00 -47.29
N GLY A 80 -15.73 24.95 -46.30
CA GLY A 80 -15.56 25.99 -45.29
C GLY A 80 -16.53 25.91 -44.12
N ASP A 81 -17.36 24.88 -44.02
CA ASP A 81 -18.34 24.71 -42.94
C ASP A 81 -17.66 24.26 -41.64
N LYS A 82 -17.35 25.25 -40.80
CA LYS A 82 -16.70 25.03 -39.48
C LYS A 82 -17.55 24.15 -38.53
N ALA A 83 -18.89 24.23 -38.60
CA ALA A 83 -19.78 23.47 -37.74
C ALA A 83 -19.71 21.97 -38.07
N LYS A 84 -19.60 21.62 -39.35
CA LYS A 84 -19.39 20.22 -39.77
C LYS A 84 -18.04 19.70 -39.34
N VAL A 85 -16.98 20.49 -39.36
CA VAL A 85 -15.65 20.09 -38.85
C VAL A 85 -15.69 19.81 -37.36
N GLN A 86 -16.35 20.69 -36.58
CA GLN A 86 -16.55 20.45 -35.12
C GLN A 86 -17.36 19.20 -34.87
N LYS A 87 -18.46 19.01 -35.63
CA LYS A 87 -19.31 17.84 -35.52
C LYS A 87 -18.59 16.53 -35.85
N LEU A 88 -17.70 16.56 -36.86
CA LEU A 88 -16.82 15.42 -37.17
C LEU A 88 -15.96 15.05 -35.98
N ASP A 89 -15.32 16.02 -35.33
CA ASP A 89 -14.47 15.79 -34.15
C ASP A 89 -15.23 15.17 -32.99
N GLU A 90 -16.43 15.66 -32.69
CA GLU A 90 -17.33 15.10 -31.70
C GLU A 90 -17.71 13.63 -31.98
N LEU A 91 -18.14 13.36 -33.24
CA LEU A 91 -18.59 12.02 -33.62
C LEU A 91 -17.46 11.00 -33.61
N VAL A 92 -16.27 11.38 -34.11
CA VAL A 92 -15.09 10.50 -34.06
C VAL A 92 -14.66 10.24 -32.62
N THR A 93 -14.67 11.26 -31.75
CA THR A 93 -14.37 11.14 -30.34
C THR A 93 -15.30 10.15 -29.64
N LYS A 94 -16.62 10.33 -29.85
CA LYS A 94 -17.64 9.42 -29.28
C LYS A 94 -17.49 7.99 -29.83
N LYS A 95 -17.27 7.85 -31.15
CA LYS A 95 -17.09 6.55 -31.81
C LYS A 95 -15.82 5.82 -31.29
N ALA A 96 -14.78 6.57 -30.92
CA ALA A 96 -13.57 6.04 -30.28
C ALA A 96 -13.75 5.69 -28.80
N GLY A 97 -14.92 5.93 -28.21
CA GLY A 97 -15.22 5.60 -26.81
C GLY A 97 -14.72 6.61 -25.77
N PHE A 98 -14.36 7.84 -26.22
CA PHE A 98 -13.91 8.88 -25.30
C PHE A 98 -15.01 9.91 -25.03
N ALA A 99 -15.02 10.43 -23.81
CA ALA A 99 -15.93 11.51 -23.42
C ALA A 99 -15.52 12.88 -24.03
N ASN A 100 -14.21 13.11 -24.14
CA ASN A 100 -13.65 14.39 -24.56
C ASN A 100 -12.50 14.22 -25.54
N CYS A 101 -12.26 15.22 -26.39
CA CYS A 101 -11.04 15.34 -27.18
C CYS A 101 -10.22 16.58 -26.79
N PHE A 102 -8.99 16.64 -27.24
CA PHE A 102 -8.18 17.84 -27.14
C PHE A 102 -8.75 18.95 -28.04
N GLY A 103 -8.88 20.15 -27.50
CA GLY A 103 -9.25 21.33 -28.28
C GLY A 103 -8.17 21.74 -29.28
N ILE A 104 -6.90 21.54 -28.90
CA ILE A 104 -5.73 21.89 -29.72
C ILE A 104 -4.70 20.77 -29.72
N THR A 105 -4.16 20.43 -30.88
CA THR A 105 -3.08 19.43 -31.03
C THR A 105 -2.19 19.80 -32.19
N GLY A 106 -1.00 19.24 -32.28
CA GLY A 106 -0.26 19.10 -33.51
C GLY A 106 -0.70 17.85 -34.30
N GLN A 107 0.24 17.17 -34.93
CA GLN A 107 -0.01 15.87 -35.55
C GLN A 107 -0.35 14.80 -34.51
N ASN A 108 0.17 14.96 -33.30
CA ASN A 108 -0.14 14.12 -32.13
C ASN A 108 -0.84 14.93 -31.05
N TYR A 109 -1.43 14.22 -30.07
CA TYR A 109 -1.76 14.82 -28.79
C TYR A 109 -0.48 15.07 -27.97
N THR A 110 -0.54 15.98 -27.03
CA THR A 110 0.58 16.24 -26.12
C THR A 110 1.01 14.98 -25.38
N ARG A 111 2.29 14.60 -25.48
CA ARG A 111 2.84 13.43 -24.79
C ARG A 111 2.87 13.58 -23.29
N LEU A 112 2.59 14.78 -22.77
CA LEU A 112 2.37 15.00 -21.34
C LEU A 112 1.21 14.15 -20.78
N GLN A 113 0.22 13.78 -21.61
CA GLN A 113 -0.84 12.86 -21.20
C GLN A 113 -0.29 11.46 -20.82
N ASP A 114 0.77 11.01 -21.49
CA ASP A 114 1.40 9.72 -21.18
C ASP A 114 2.07 9.74 -19.81
N PHE A 115 2.64 10.88 -19.41
CA PHE A 115 3.13 11.05 -18.03
C PHE A 115 2.00 10.92 -16.99
N PHE A 116 0.88 11.62 -17.21
CA PHE A 116 -0.26 11.52 -16.28
C PHE A 116 -0.89 10.12 -16.24
N LEU A 117 -0.72 9.32 -17.29
CA LEU A 117 -1.08 7.91 -17.31
C LEU A 117 -0.13 7.06 -16.47
N LEU A 118 1.19 7.26 -16.63
CA LEU A 118 2.21 6.42 -15.99
C LEU A 118 2.50 6.82 -14.55
N ALA A 119 2.26 8.06 -14.15
CA ALA A 119 2.50 8.54 -12.81
C ALA A 119 1.70 7.77 -11.72
N PRO A 120 0.39 7.53 -11.86
CA PRO A 120 -0.35 6.66 -10.93
C PRO A 120 0.17 5.22 -10.91
N LEU A 121 0.60 4.65 -12.05
CA LEU A 121 1.18 3.31 -12.09
C LEU A 121 2.52 3.25 -11.35
N ALA A 122 3.34 4.29 -11.45
CA ALA A 122 4.58 4.40 -10.68
C ALA A 122 4.31 4.53 -9.17
N ALA A 123 3.31 5.34 -8.78
CA ALA A 123 2.86 5.45 -7.40
C ALA A 123 2.35 4.10 -6.88
N PHE A 124 1.59 3.33 -7.69
CA PHE A 124 1.21 1.95 -7.38
C PHE A 124 2.43 1.07 -7.12
N GLY A 125 3.44 1.13 -8.00
CA GLY A 125 4.68 0.39 -7.81
C GLY A 125 5.38 0.76 -6.48
N ALA A 126 5.34 2.03 -6.07
CA ALA A 126 5.91 2.47 -4.80
C ALA A 126 5.13 1.89 -3.60
N ALA A 127 3.80 1.98 -3.62
CA ALA A 127 2.92 1.43 -2.57
C ALA A 127 3.05 -0.10 -2.46
N ALA A 128 3.06 -0.81 -3.59
CA ALA A 128 3.27 -2.25 -3.64
C ALA A 128 4.64 -2.67 -3.07
N SER A 129 5.69 -1.93 -3.45
CA SER A 129 7.05 -2.17 -2.93
C SER A 129 7.14 -1.95 -1.42
N LYS A 130 6.50 -0.90 -0.90
CA LYS A 130 6.45 -0.61 0.55
C LYS A 130 5.73 -1.73 1.30
N THR A 131 4.57 -2.16 0.83
CA THR A 131 3.82 -3.28 1.40
C THR A 131 4.65 -4.56 1.45
N CYS A 132 5.28 -4.92 0.34
CA CYS A 132 6.13 -6.12 0.26
C CYS A 132 7.43 -6.00 1.06
N HIS A 133 7.95 -4.78 1.23
CA HIS A 133 9.08 -4.56 2.14
C HIS A 133 8.68 -4.87 3.59
N ASP A 134 7.52 -4.38 4.04
CA ASP A 134 7.00 -4.68 5.37
C ASP A 134 6.77 -6.19 5.56
N ILE A 135 6.17 -6.88 4.58
CA ILE A 135 5.95 -8.34 4.62
C ILE A 135 7.28 -9.09 4.76
N ARG A 136 8.30 -8.73 3.97
CA ARG A 136 9.64 -9.33 4.05
C ARG A 136 10.26 -9.16 5.43
N MET A 137 10.15 -7.97 6.02
CA MET A 137 10.65 -7.71 7.38
C MET A 137 9.87 -8.50 8.42
N LEU A 138 8.53 -8.54 8.32
CA LEU A 138 7.69 -9.30 9.25
C LEU A 138 7.93 -10.81 9.13
N GLN A 139 8.24 -11.31 7.93
CA GLN A 139 8.66 -12.71 7.74
C GLN A 139 10.04 -12.96 8.35
N ALA A 140 10.99 -12.03 8.22
CA ALA A 140 12.29 -12.13 8.88
C ALA A 140 12.18 -12.12 10.42
N PHE A 141 11.21 -11.41 10.98
CA PHE A 141 10.88 -11.46 12.42
C PHE A 141 10.07 -12.70 12.81
N GLY A 142 9.61 -13.49 11.84
CA GLY A 142 8.77 -14.67 12.08
C GLY A 142 7.32 -14.34 12.45
N GLU A 143 6.85 -13.15 12.16
CA GLU A 143 5.47 -12.70 12.46
C GLU A 143 4.48 -13.07 11.36
N LEU A 144 4.89 -13.00 10.09
CA LEU A 144 4.10 -13.36 8.92
C LEU A 144 4.83 -14.41 8.09
N LEU A 145 4.07 -15.11 7.24
CA LEU A 145 4.61 -15.99 6.22
C LEU A 145 3.79 -15.81 4.94
N GLU A 146 4.43 -15.47 3.81
CA GLU A 146 3.75 -15.45 2.53
C GLU A 146 3.40 -16.87 2.06
N PRO A 147 2.38 -17.05 1.20
CA PRO A 147 1.98 -18.37 0.74
C PRO A 147 3.13 -19.06 -0.01
N PHE A 148 3.30 -20.33 0.28
CA PHE A 148 4.31 -21.19 -0.31
C PHE A 148 3.59 -22.29 -1.10
N GLU A 149 3.82 -22.36 -2.41
CA GLU A 149 3.18 -23.34 -3.27
C GLU A 149 3.74 -24.75 -3.01
N GLU A 150 2.94 -25.79 -3.26
CA GLU A 150 3.29 -27.18 -2.95
C GLU A 150 4.61 -27.63 -3.59
N HIS A 151 4.86 -27.17 -4.81
CA HIS A 151 6.08 -27.51 -5.56
C HIS A 151 7.14 -26.41 -5.59
N GLN A 152 6.94 -25.33 -4.83
CA GLN A 152 7.87 -24.20 -4.78
C GLN A 152 9.17 -24.59 -4.09
N ILE A 153 10.31 -24.30 -4.73
CA ILE A 153 11.63 -24.47 -4.14
C ILE A 153 12.03 -23.18 -3.43
N GLY A 154 12.02 -23.20 -2.09
CA GLY A 154 12.40 -22.02 -1.28
C GLY A 154 13.90 -21.76 -1.23
N SER A 155 14.70 -22.83 -1.27
CA SER A 155 16.16 -22.77 -1.25
C SER A 155 16.75 -24.10 -1.74
N SER A 156 17.73 -24.02 -2.62
CA SER A 156 18.46 -25.21 -3.10
C SER A 156 19.37 -25.85 -2.06
N ALA A 157 19.87 -25.05 -1.10
CA ALA A 157 20.79 -25.51 -0.07
C ALA A 157 20.10 -25.87 1.27
N MET A 158 18.97 -25.26 1.56
CA MET A 158 18.22 -25.42 2.82
C MET A 158 16.74 -25.68 2.51
N PRO A 159 16.31 -26.93 2.30
CA PRO A 159 14.94 -27.26 1.83
C PRO A 159 13.80 -26.76 2.74
N TYR A 160 14.08 -26.60 4.05
CA TYR A 160 13.11 -26.08 5.03
C TYR A 160 12.93 -24.55 4.98
N LYS A 161 13.78 -23.83 4.24
CA LYS A 161 13.80 -22.37 4.23
C LYS A 161 12.73 -21.83 3.28
N LYS A 162 11.79 -21.09 3.81
CA LYS A 162 10.74 -20.40 3.05
C LYS A 162 11.13 -18.93 2.86
N ASN A 163 11.69 -18.59 1.71
CA ASN A 163 12.06 -17.21 1.39
C ASN A 163 10.84 -16.43 0.88
N PRO A 164 10.74 -15.11 1.17
CA PRO A 164 9.65 -14.26 0.68
C PRO A 164 9.85 -13.86 -0.79
N MET A 165 9.94 -14.85 -1.69
CA MET A 165 10.29 -14.67 -3.11
C MET A 165 9.26 -13.84 -3.86
N LYS A 166 7.97 -13.99 -3.52
CA LYS A 166 6.87 -13.26 -4.15
C LYS A 166 6.98 -11.77 -3.83
N SER A 167 7.17 -11.44 -2.56
CA SER A 167 7.40 -10.05 -2.11
C SER A 167 8.68 -9.46 -2.69
N GLU A 168 9.75 -10.24 -2.83
CA GLU A 168 11.00 -9.80 -3.49
C GLU A 168 10.77 -9.49 -4.96
N ARG A 169 10.00 -10.32 -5.67
CA ARG A 169 9.62 -10.13 -7.07
C ARG A 169 8.81 -8.85 -7.26
N VAL A 170 7.83 -8.59 -6.39
CA VAL A 170 7.08 -7.32 -6.40
C VAL A 170 8.01 -6.13 -6.23
N CYS A 171 8.92 -6.16 -5.26
CA CYS A 171 9.89 -5.07 -5.06
C CYS A 171 10.78 -4.84 -6.30
N SER A 172 11.16 -5.91 -7.01
CA SER A 172 11.95 -5.83 -8.24
C SER A 172 11.16 -5.19 -9.39
N LEU A 173 9.98 -5.71 -9.70
CA LEU A 173 9.09 -5.21 -10.75
C LEU A 173 8.69 -3.75 -10.50
N SER A 174 8.47 -3.38 -9.25
CA SER A 174 8.15 -2.02 -8.84
C SER A 174 9.25 -1.01 -9.15
N ARG A 175 10.53 -1.40 -9.16
CA ARG A 175 11.63 -0.51 -9.59
C ARG A 175 11.53 -0.17 -11.06
N ARG A 176 11.22 -1.16 -11.92
CA ARG A 176 11.01 -0.95 -13.36
C ARG A 176 9.84 0.00 -13.59
N LEU A 177 8.73 -0.22 -12.91
CA LEU A 177 7.52 0.58 -13.07
C LEU A 177 7.74 2.05 -12.65
N ARG A 178 8.46 2.28 -11.55
CA ARG A 178 8.77 3.65 -11.09
C ARG A 178 9.70 4.41 -12.03
N SER A 179 10.59 3.74 -12.74
CA SER A 179 11.48 4.40 -13.72
C SER A 179 10.77 4.80 -15.02
N ALA A 180 9.65 4.17 -15.36
CA ALA A 180 8.92 4.44 -16.59
C ALA A 180 8.39 5.90 -16.69
N VAL A 181 8.15 6.55 -15.57
CA VAL A 181 7.70 7.95 -15.49
C VAL A 181 8.72 8.92 -16.08
N ASN A 182 10.00 8.72 -15.81
CA ASN A 182 11.06 9.56 -16.36
C ASN A 182 11.12 9.46 -17.89
N GLU A 183 10.97 8.25 -18.44
CA GLU A 183 10.95 8.04 -19.88
C GLU A 183 9.79 8.79 -20.54
N ALA A 184 8.62 8.84 -19.91
CA ALA A 184 7.49 9.62 -20.42
C ALA A 184 7.75 11.13 -20.40
N LEU A 185 8.41 11.66 -19.36
CA LEU A 185 8.78 13.07 -19.27
C LEU A 185 9.84 13.45 -20.30
N GLU A 186 10.88 12.65 -20.45
CA GLU A 186 11.94 12.87 -21.45
C GLU A 186 11.35 12.80 -22.87
N THR A 187 10.48 11.84 -23.13
CA THR A 187 9.77 11.72 -24.40
C THR A 187 8.94 12.98 -24.71
N PHE A 188 8.22 13.51 -23.72
CA PHE A 188 7.47 14.76 -23.87
C PHE A 188 8.40 15.95 -24.12
N ALA A 189 9.45 16.11 -23.31
CA ALA A 189 10.37 17.25 -23.38
C ALA A 189 11.14 17.31 -24.71
N SER A 190 11.35 16.16 -25.34
CA SER A 190 12.08 16.04 -26.61
C SER A 190 11.21 16.26 -27.86
N GLN A 191 9.87 16.44 -27.68
CA GLN A 191 9.00 16.71 -28.82
C GLN A 191 9.22 18.12 -29.35
N GLY A 192 9.34 18.26 -30.68
CA GLY A 192 9.49 19.54 -31.37
C GLY A 192 8.25 19.90 -32.22
N PHE A 193 7.81 21.14 -32.09
CA PHE A 193 6.71 21.73 -32.86
C PHE A 193 5.46 20.84 -32.94
N GLU A 194 4.93 20.58 -34.13
CA GLU A 194 3.73 19.78 -34.34
C GLU A 194 4.01 18.29 -34.41
N ARG A 195 5.28 17.88 -34.63
CA ARG A 195 5.67 16.48 -34.68
C ARG A 195 7.19 16.27 -34.71
N THR A 196 7.69 15.35 -33.87
CA THR A 196 8.94 14.59 -34.06
C THR A 196 8.64 13.10 -33.95
N LEU A 197 9.48 12.23 -34.49
CA LEU A 197 9.22 10.78 -34.52
C LEU A 197 9.95 10.01 -33.40
N ASP A 198 10.77 10.65 -32.62
CA ASP A 198 11.58 10.08 -31.55
C ASP A 198 10.75 9.50 -30.41
N ASP A 199 9.49 9.93 -30.25
CA ASP A 199 8.54 9.37 -29.30
C ASP A 199 8.08 7.94 -29.66
N SER A 200 8.14 7.60 -30.93
CA SER A 200 7.40 6.44 -31.46
C SER A 200 7.92 5.10 -30.95
N ALA A 201 9.23 4.87 -30.90
CA ALA A 201 9.82 3.62 -30.46
C ALA A 201 9.68 3.45 -28.91
N SER A 202 10.09 4.49 -28.16
CA SER A 202 10.05 4.52 -26.71
C SER A 202 8.64 4.24 -26.15
N ARG A 203 7.63 4.94 -26.66
CA ARG A 203 6.23 4.78 -26.20
C ARG A 203 5.65 3.39 -26.44
N ARG A 204 6.06 2.70 -27.51
CA ARG A 204 5.63 1.31 -27.79
C ARG A 204 6.19 0.30 -26.82
N ILE A 205 7.23 0.66 -26.10
CA ILE A 205 7.85 -0.16 -25.06
C ILE A 205 7.30 0.25 -23.70
N VAL A 206 7.47 1.52 -23.31
CA VAL A 206 7.22 1.95 -21.94
C VAL A 206 5.75 1.84 -21.53
N ILE A 207 4.81 2.18 -22.43
CA ILE A 207 3.38 2.14 -22.08
C ILE A 207 2.88 0.70 -21.89
N PRO A 208 2.98 -0.21 -22.87
CA PRO A 208 2.49 -1.58 -22.68
C PRO A 208 3.23 -2.34 -21.58
N GLU A 209 4.56 -2.19 -21.48
CA GLU A 209 5.32 -2.83 -20.40
C GLU A 209 4.90 -2.33 -19.01
N SER A 210 4.53 -1.06 -18.86
CA SER A 210 4.04 -0.54 -17.58
C SER A 210 2.71 -1.19 -17.17
N PHE A 211 1.79 -1.42 -18.10
CA PHE A 211 0.53 -2.13 -17.83
C PHE A 211 0.76 -3.61 -17.53
N LEU A 212 1.59 -4.29 -18.30
CA LEU A 212 1.93 -5.70 -18.07
C LEU A 212 2.62 -5.88 -16.71
N THR A 213 3.56 -4.99 -16.39
CA THR A 213 4.25 -5.00 -15.08
C THR A 213 3.28 -4.73 -13.92
N THR A 214 2.34 -3.79 -14.12
CA THR A 214 1.30 -3.50 -13.13
C THR A 214 0.41 -4.72 -12.89
N GLU A 215 -0.03 -5.39 -13.96
CA GLU A 215 -0.84 -6.60 -13.84
C GLU A 215 -0.08 -7.72 -13.13
N ALA A 216 1.17 -7.94 -13.49
CA ALA A 216 2.02 -8.95 -12.83
C ALA A 216 2.15 -8.67 -11.32
N ILE A 217 2.40 -7.42 -10.93
CA ILE A 217 2.45 -7.03 -9.52
C ILE A 217 1.10 -7.28 -8.83
N LEU A 218 -0.02 -6.90 -9.45
CA LEU A 218 -1.35 -7.10 -8.89
C LEU A 218 -1.68 -8.57 -8.66
N ARG A 219 -1.32 -9.44 -9.61
CA ARG A 219 -1.52 -10.89 -9.48
C ARG A 219 -0.69 -11.47 -8.34
N ILE A 220 0.57 -11.05 -8.21
CA ILE A 220 1.43 -11.51 -7.11
C ILE A 220 0.89 -11.01 -5.76
N LEU A 221 0.50 -9.75 -5.64
CA LEU A 221 -0.10 -9.21 -4.42
C LEU A 221 -1.40 -9.93 -4.05
N GLN A 222 -2.26 -10.20 -5.03
CA GLN A 222 -3.49 -10.97 -4.81
C GLN A 222 -3.17 -12.35 -4.24
N ASN A 223 -2.25 -13.10 -4.85
CA ASN A 223 -1.82 -14.40 -4.36
C ASN A 223 -1.23 -14.30 -2.93
N ILE A 224 -0.39 -13.29 -2.67
CA ILE A 224 0.15 -13.06 -1.32
C ILE A 224 -0.99 -12.91 -0.32
N PHE A 225 -1.96 -12.01 -0.53
CA PHE A 225 -3.04 -11.76 0.43
C PHE A 225 -4.08 -12.87 0.51
N GLU A 226 -4.19 -13.72 -0.50
CA GLU A 226 -5.03 -14.93 -0.46
C GLU A 226 -4.46 -16.02 0.46
N GLY A 227 -3.14 -16.05 0.65
CA GLY A 227 -2.46 -17.08 1.45
C GLY A 227 -1.55 -16.55 2.56
N LEU A 228 -1.50 -15.23 2.81
CA LEU A 228 -0.69 -14.65 3.87
C LEU A 228 -1.14 -15.17 5.23
N SER A 229 -0.23 -15.75 5.98
CA SER A 229 -0.51 -16.32 7.30
C SER A 229 0.21 -15.58 8.41
N VAL A 230 -0.51 -15.39 9.54
CA VAL A 230 0.05 -14.86 10.77
C VAL A 230 0.61 -16.02 11.57
N GLN A 231 1.84 -15.90 12.05
CA GLN A 231 2.50 -16.88 12.90
C GLN A 231 2.11 -16.60 14.36
N GLU A 232 0.88 -16.96 14.72
CA GLU A 232 0.20 -16.50 15.93
C GLU A 232 0.99 -16.81 17.23
N GLU A 233 1.57 -17.99 17.34
CA GLU A 233 2.39 -18.37 18.51
C GLU A 233 3.63 -17.49 18.66
N ASN A 234 4.30 -17.19 17.53
CA ASN A 234 5.48 -16.35 17.57
C ASN A 234 5.12 -14.88 17.83
N VAL A 235 4.04 -14.41 17.24
CA VAL A 235 3.50 -13.05 17.49
C VAL A 235 3.12 -12.91 18.97
N ALA A 236 2.38 -13.87 19.53
CA ALA A 236 1.99 -13.86 20.94
C ALA A 236 3.22 -13.87 21.87
N ARG A 237 4.25 -14.65 21.53
CA ARG A 237 5.51 -14.68 22.29
C ARG A 237 6.20 -13.30 22.26
N ILE A 238 6.32 -12.67 21.08
CA ILE A 238 6.93 -11.34 20.94
C ILE A 238 6.14 -10.30 21.74
N VAL A 239 4.82 -10.30 21.61
CA VAL A 239 3.94 -9.41 22.39
C VAL A 239 4.15 -9.61 23.87
N HIS A 240 4.14 -10.86 24.34
CA HIS A 240 4.33 -11.17 25.75
C HIS A 240 5.69 -10.68 26.27
N ASP A 241 6.77 -10.85 25.50
CA ASP A 241 8.12 -10.46 25.92
C ASP A 241 8.30 -8.93 25.94
N GLU A 242 7.59 -8.20 25.09
CA GLU A 242 7.70 -6.74 24.97
C GLU A 242 6.63 -5.96 25.75
N LEU A 243 5.46 -6.53 25.99
CA LEU A 243 4.33 -5.86 26.65
C LEU A 243 4.70 -5.21 27.99
N PRO A 244 5.54 -5.79 28.86
CA PRO A 244 5.93 -5.16 30.11
C PRO A 244 6.56 -3.78 29.96
N PHE A 245 7.19 -3.53 28.81
CA PHE A 245 7.82 -2.25 28.48
C PHE A 245 6.85 -1.33 27.74
N LEU A 246 6.10 -1.88 26.79
CA LEU A 246 5.18 -1.11 25.93
C LEU A 246 3.97 -0.59 26.72
N ALA A 247 3.53 -1.28 27.76
CA ALA A 247 2.47 -0.84 28.66
C ALA A 247 2.85 0.42 29.48
N MET A 248 4.12 0.74 29.58
CA MET A 248 4.58 1.85 30.44
C MET A 248 4.14 3.23 29.94
N GLU A 249 3.80 3.39 28.67
CA GLU A 249 3.19 4.62 28.17
C GLU A 249 1.82 4.89 28.85
N GLN A 250 0.99 3.85 28.92
CA GLN A 250 -0.31 3.94 29.59
C GLN A 250 -0.17 4.08 31.10
N VAL A 251 0.81 3.38 31.70
CA VAL A 251 1.15 3.53 33.13
C VAL A 251 1.57 4.97 33.45
N LEU A 252 2.34 5.63 32.58
CA LEU A 252 2.72 7.03 32.72
C LEU A 252 1.47 7.95 32.78
N MET A 253 0.50 7.71 31.91
CA MET A 253 -0.74 8.48 31.90
C MET A 253 -1.54 8.28 33.19
N TRP A 254 -1.68 7.05 33.68
CA TRP A 254 -2.40 6.76 34.93
C TRP A 254 -1.70 7.32 36.17
N LEU A 255 -0.38 7.27 36.25
CA LEU A 255 0.38 7.94 37.31
C LEU A 255 0.12 9.46 37.31
N THR A 256 0.09 10.06 36.13
CA THR A 256 -0.19 11.49 35.99
C THR A 256 -1.63 11.81 36.41
N GLU A 257 -2.60 10.99 36.01
CA GLU A 257 -4.00 11.08 36.42
C GLU A 257 -4.17 10.96 37.94
N SER A 258 -3.37 10.12 38.61
CA SER A 258 -3.37 9.97 40.09
C SER A 258 -2.65 11.09 40.81
N GLY A 259 -2.17 12.13 40.13
CA GLY A 259 -1.53 13.31 40.71
C GLY A 259 0.01 13.24 40.81
N VAL A 260 0.65 12.18 40.29
CA VAL A 260 2.12 12.11 40.22
C VAL A 260 2.64 13.07 39.15
N ASN A 261 3.68 13.81 39.47
CA ASN A 261 4.32 14.70 38.50
C ASN A 261 4.81 13.91 37.28
N ARG A 262 4.41 14.31 36.07
CA ARG A 262 4.69 13.59 34.81
C ARG A 262 6.19 13.38 34.58
N GLN A 263 7.04 14.37 34.91
CA GLN A 263 8.49 14.26 34.73
C GLN A 263 9.11 13.26 35.71
N GLN A 264 8.63 13.25 36.96
CA GLN A 264 9.04 12.26 37.95
C GLN A 264 8.60 10.85 37.55
N ALA A 265 7.35 10.69 37.09
CA ALA A 265 6.85 9.41 36.58
C ALA A 265 7.68 8.92 35.39
N HIS A 266 7.97 9.78 34.42
CA HIS A 266 8.82 9.44 33.26
C HIS A 266 10.23 9.02 33.68
N ALA A 267 10.86 9.78 34.61
CA ALA A 267 12.20 9.44 35.10
C ALA A 267 12.23 8.08 35.79
N LYS A 268 11.21 7.81 36.64
CA LYS A 268 11.12 6.51 37.35
C LYS A 268 10.84 5.35 36.39
N ILE A 269 9.91 5.50 35.45
CA ILE A 269 9.64 4.50 34.43
C ILE A 269 10.92 4.19 33.63
N ARG A 270 11.65 5.23 33.21
CA ARG A 270 12.92 5.06 32.49
C ARG A 270 13.93 4.26 33.31
N GLU A 271 14.11 4.57 34.57
CA GLU A 271 15.02 3.86 35.48
C GLU A 271 14.67 2.36 35.56
N VAL A 272 13.42 2.03 35.89
CA VAL A 272 13.01 0.64 36.11
C VAL A 272 12.99 -0.18 34.81
N THR A 273 12.61 0.46 33.70
CA THR A 273 12.57 -0.24 32.39
C THR A 273 13.96 -0.50 31.82
N LEU A 274 14.91 0.41 31.98
CA LEU A 274 16.31 0.17 31.56
C LEU A 274 16.92 -0.98 32.38
N ASN A 275 16.71 -1.01 33.70
CA ASN A 275 17.17 -2.11 34.55
C ASN A 275 16.49 -3.42 34.19
N ALA A 276 15.20 -3.39 33.82
CA ALA A 276 14.45 -4.56 33.39
C ALA A 276 14.95 -5.09 32.03
N LYS A 277 15.26 -4.20 31.06
CA LYS A 277 15.83 -4.60 29.76
C LYS A 277 17.21 -5.26 29.90
N GLU A 278 18.06 -4.82 30.83
CA GLU A 278 19.31 -5.53 31.10
C GLU A 278 19.06 -6.95 31.65
N ARG A 279 18.11 -7.10 32.56
CA ARG A 279 17.73 -8.42 33.08
C ARG A 279 17.09 -9.33 32.02
N GLN A 280 16.35 -8.73 31.06
CA GLN A 280 15.71 -9.47 29.97
C GLN A 280 16.71 -10.22 29.09
N LYS A 281 17.97 -9.82 29.06
CA LYS A 281 19.05 -10.51 28.31
C LYS A 281 19.29 -11.95 28.81
N THR A 282 19.03 -12.21 30.06
CA THR A 282 19.27 -13.50 30.70
C THR A 282 18.04 -14.16 31.29
N ASN A 283 17.04 -13.39 31.66
CA ASN A 283 15.83 -13.86 32.32
C ASN A 283 14.59 -13.23 31.70
N ARG A 284 13.49 -13.99 31.70
CA ARG A 284 12.21 -13.40 31.31
C ARG A 284 11.79 -12.36 32.34
N VAL A 285 11.28 -11.22 31.84
CA VAL A 285 10.76 -10.12 32.65
C VAL A 285 9.25 -10.02 32.42
N ASN A 286 8.48 -9.92 33.48
CA ASN A 286 7.06 -9.65 33.38
C ASN A 286 6.72 -8.26 33.95
N ILE A 287 5.50 -7.80 33.74
CA ILE A 287 5.09 -6.46 34.17
C ILE A 287 5.16 -6.28 35.68
N HIS A 288 4.88 -7.32 36.46
CA HIS A 288 4.98 -7.32 37.95
C HIS A 288 6.39 -7.00 38.41
N ASP A 289 7.42 -7.43 37.67
CA ASP A 289 8.82 -7.16 38.02
C ASP A 289 9.16 -5.65 37.85
N ILE A 290 8.47 -4.97 36.98
CA ILE A 290 8.67 -3.53 36.70
C ILE A 290 7.92 -2.69 37.76
N ILE A 291 6.65 -3.02 38.01
CA ILE A 291 5.78 -2.22 38.88
C ILE A 291 5.83 -2.58 40.34
N LYS A 292 6.75 -3.44 40.77
CA LYS A 292 6.89 -3.83 42.19
C LYS A 292 7.37 -2.72 43.11
N ASP A 293 8.02 -1.68 42.54
CA ASP A 293 8.48 -0.50 43.28
C ASP A 293 7.26 0.26 43.84
N PRO A 294 7.29 0.69 45.13
CA PRO A 294 6.19 1.43 45.75
C PRO A 294 5.72 2.68 44.98
N PHE A 295 6.57 3.24 44.14
CA PHE A 295 6.20 4.36 43.28
C PHE A 295 4.98 4.08 42.40
N PHE A 296 4.74 2.82 42.05
CA PHE A 296 3.63 2.37 41.21
C PHE A 296 2.36 1.99 42.01
N ASP A 297 2.38 2.06 43.36
CA ASP A 297 1.23 1.68 44.19
C ASP A 297 -0.09 2.34 43.75
N PRO A 298 -0.12 3.64 43.39
CA PRO A 298 -1.37 4.30 43.00
C PRO A 298 -2.06 3.69 41.76
N VAL A 299 -1.33 2.93 40.95
CA VAL A 299 -1.81 2.38 39.66
C VAL A 299 -1.65 0.88 39.53
N ARG A 300 -1.03 0.22 40.53
CA ARG A 300 -0.64 -1.19 40.48
C ARG A 300 -1.81 -2.11 40.15
N ASP A 301 -2.91 -1.98 40.84
CA ASP A 301 -4.07 -2.87 40.65
C ASP A 301 -4.67 -2.71 39.24
N ARG A 302 -4.71 -1.48 38.73
CA ARG A 302 -5.18 -1.17 37.39
C ARG A 302 -4.27 -1.78 36.32
N VAL A 303 -2.95 -1.71 36.51
CA VAL A 303 -1.97 -2.33 35.61
C VAL A 303 -2.09 -3.85 35.63
N VAL A 304 -2.19 -4.46 36.80
CA VAL A 304 -2.33 -5.92 36.95
C VAL A 304 -3.61 -6.43 36.29
N ALA A 305 -4.70 -5.70 36.42
CA ALA A 305 -6.00 -6.08 35.85
C ALA A 305 -5.97 -6.26 34.33
N ILE A 306 -5.21 -5.43 33.61
CA ILE A 306 -5.16 -5.48 32.15
C ILE A 306 -3.88 -6.14 31.59
N ALA A 307 -2.88 -6.39 32.42
CA ALA A 307 -1.57 -6.91 31.99
C ALA A 307 -1.63 -8.28 31.29
N SER A 308 -2.68 -9.06 31.53
CA SER A 308 -2.92 -10.35 30.89
C SER A 308 -3.69 -10.25 29.57
N ASN A 309 -4.20 -9.07 29.23
CA ASN A 309 -5.02 -8.84 28.04
C ASN A 309 -4.37 -7.82 27.10
N PRO A 310 -3.51 -8.26 26.16
CA PRO A 310 -2.77 -7.32 25.29
C PRO A 310 -3.65 -6.43 24.40
N ILE A 311 -4.90 -6.82 24.13
CA ILE A 311 -5.82 -6.03 23.29
C ILE A 311 -6.15 -4.66 23.93
N GLU A 312 -6.16 -4.57 25.25
CA GLU A 312 -6.40 -3.33 25.99
C GLU A 312 -5.37 -2.23 25.71
N PHE A 313 -4.24 -2.60 25.10
CA PHE A 313 -3.16 -1.67 24.73
C PHE A 313 -3.17 -1.27 23.24
N THR A 314 -4.15 -1.70 22.47
CA THR A 314 -4.22 -1.44 21.02
C THR A 314 -5.05 -0.19 20.67
N GLY A 315 -5.64 0.47 21.65
CA GLY A 315 -6.46 1.67 21.45
C GLY A 315 -7.63 1.39 20.49
N LEU A 316 -7.77 2.22 19.47
CA LEU A 316 -8.87 2.16 18.48
C LEU A 316 -8.53 1.33 17.23
N CYS A 317 -7.64 0.34 17.33
CA CYS A 317 -7.21 -0.41 16.15
C CYS A 317 -8.38 -1.14 15.44
N GLU A 318 -9.26 -1.78 16.19
CA GLU A 318 -10.40 -2.52 15.65
C GLU A 318 -11.38 -1.58 14.97
N GLU A 319 -11.77 -0.50 15.65
CA GLU A 319 -12.69 0.51 15.12
C GLU A 319 -12.12 1.20 13.87
N GLN A 320 -10.80 1.45 13.83
CA GLN A 320 -10.14 1.99 12.66
C GLN A 320 -10.19 1.03 11.47
N VAL A 321 -10.04 -0.28 11.69
CA VAL A 321 -10.16 -1.29 10.64
C VAL A 321 -11.58 -1.27 10.07
N HIS A 322 -12.59 -1.46 10.90
CA HIS A 322 -13.98 -1.53 10.45
C HIS A 322 -14.45 -0.21 9.84
N GLY A 323 -14.14 0.91 10.49
CA GLY A 323 -14.51 2.24 9.98
C GLY A 323 -13.88 2.55 8.62
N TYR A 324 -12.61 2.18 8.39
CA TYR A 324 -11.97 2.38 7.08
C TYR A 324 -12.55 1.45 6.00
N LEU A 325 -12.83 0.19 6.34
CA LEU A 325 -13.45 -0.76 5.42
C LEU A 325 -14.82 -0.26 4.95
N GLU A 326 -15.69 0.13 5.88
CA GLU A 326 -17.08 0.50 5.60
C GLU A 326 -17.20 1.88 4.93
N ASN A 327 -16.43 2.86 5.39
CA ASN A 327 -16.60 4.25 4.95
C ASN A 327 -15.68 4.64 3.78
N THR A 328 -14.64 3.85 3.46
CA THR A 328 -13.67 4.22 2.44
C THR A 328 -13.41 3.10 1.44
N LEU A 329 -12.91 1.95 1.90
CA LEU A 329 -12.39 0.92 0.98
C LEU A 329 -13.50 0.28 0.15
N TYR A 330 -14.53 -0.27 0.79
CA TYR A 330 -15.62 -0.94 0.06
C TYR A 330 -16.36 0.02 -0.87
N PRO A 331 -16.76 1.23 -0.47
CA PRO A 331 -17.38 2.19 -1.39
C PRO A 331 -16.49 2.54 -2.60
N THR A 332 -15.17 2.60 -2.41
CA THR A 332 -14.23 2.92 -3.50
C THR A 332 -14.14 1.81 -4.54
N ILE A 333 -14.20 0.55 -4.13
CA ILE A 333 -13.96 -0.59 -5.04
C ILE A 333 -15.22 -1.27 -5.56
N ASP A 334 -16.37 -1.10 -4.92
CA ASP A 334 -17.57 -1.93 -5.14
C ASP A 334 -18.05 -1.92 -6.60
N ALA A 335 -18.01 -0.77 -7.27
CA ALA A 335 -18.38 -0.64 -8.69
C ALA A 335 -17.41 -1.36 -9.66
N TYR A 336 -16.22 -1.77 -9.19
CA TYR A 336 -15.14 -2.36 -9.97
C TYR A 336 -14.80 -3.79 -9.54
N LEU A 337 -15.47 -4.28 -8.49
CA LEU A 337 -15.19 -5.59 -7.93
C LEU A 337 -15.86 -6.68 -8.76
N ASP A 338 -15.04 -7.56 -9.30
CA ASP A 338 -15.53 -8.84 -9.81
C ASP A 338 -15.72 -9.81 -8.64
N LYS A 339 -16.97 -10.00 -8.24
CA LYS A 339 -17.35 -10.90 -7.13
C LYS A 339 -17.08 -12.39 -7.45
N ASN A 340 -16.90 -12.71 -8.74
CA ASN A 340 -16.61 -14.07 -9.21
C ASN A 340 -15.11 -14.28 -9.50
N ALA A 341 -14.28 -13.28 -9.24
CA ALA A 341 -12.83 -13.42 -9.43
C ALA A 341 -12.30 -14.57 -8.57
N GLY A 342 -11.74 -15.57 -9.23
CA GLY A 342 -11.09 -16.71 -8.60
C GLY A 342 -9.80 -16.33 -7.86
N THR A 343 -9.20 -17.32 -7.21
CA THR A 343 -7.87 -17.22 -6.63
C THR A 343 -6.80 -17.21 -7.73
N VAL A 344 -5.66 -16.61 -7.42
CA VAL A 344 -4.51 -16.58 -8.34
C VAL A 344 -3.52 -17.66 -7.94
N SER A 345 -3.28 -18.61 -8.84
CA SER A 345 -2.12 -19.52 -8.78
C SER A 345 -0.95 -18.91 -9.55
N LEU A 346 0.25 -19.08 -9.03
CA LEU A 346 1.49 -18.62 -9.67
C LEU A 346 2.38 -19.83 -9.95
N ASP A 347 2.86 -19.92 -11.17
CA ASP A 347 3.94 -20.88 -11.51
C ASP A 347 5.27 -20.28 -11.02
N VAL A 348 5.81 -20.82 -9.91
CA VAL A 348 7.02 -20.33 -9.23
C VAL A 348 7.99 -21.47 -8.92
#